data_322d87a6326bab7e3b57cb01e1512225
#
_entry.id   322d87a6326bab7e3b57cb01e1512225
#
_cell.length_a   1.000
_cell.length_b   1.000
_cell.length_c   1.000
_cell.angle_alpha   90.00
_cell.angle_beta   90.00
_cell.angle_gamma   90.00
#
_symmetry.space_group_name_H-M   'P 1'
#
loop_
_entity.id
_entity.type
_entity.pdbx_description
1 polymer ?
#
loop_
_entity_poly.entity_id
_entity_poly.type
_entity_poly.pdbx_seq_one_letter_code
_entity_poly.pdbx_strand_id
1 'polypeptide(L)'
;MRIKVCGMTLPEQVLALDEMGVDLAGFIFYPKSPRYIGHKISPEKMRQIKGRIAKVGVFVNMPYDELMKTVEEYRLDMVQLHGDESPVFCEKVSNYVTVVKAFRLSDNDPIEWMVKSYHDSTDMYMFDTLGAGYGGTGKKFDWTVLKKSVIDKIYFLSGGIEPGDEEKLNEFFKEPVGKKLFAIDINSRFEVSAGVKDMEKVRKFVKAMKDEQAKKDTE
;
A
#
# COMPACT_ATOMS: atom_id res chain seq x y z
N MET A 1 -5.28 -5.82 12.65
CA MET A 1 -5.10 -4.88 11.53
C MET A 1 -3.86 -5.24 10.73
N ARG A 2 -3.89 -5.09 9.40
CA ARG A 2 -2.75 -5.39 8.53
C ARG A 2 -1.90 -4.15 8.28
N ILE A 3 -0.59 -4.38 8.08
CA ILE A 3 0.39 -3.32 7.77
C ILE A 3 1.09 -3.68 6.47
N LYS A 4 1.13 -2.73 5.54
CA LYS A 4 1.94 -2.76 4.33
C LYS A 4 3.12 -1.81 4.49
N VAL A 5 4.32 -2.27 4.14
CA VAL A 5 5.52 -1.42 4.04
C VAL A 5 5.92 -1.32 2.57
N CYS A 6 5.77 -0.12 1.99
CA CYS A 6 5.96 0.11 0.57
C CYS A 6 7.36 0.61 0.23
N GLY A 7 7.78 0.44 -1.03
CA GLY A 7 9.05 0.95 -1.54
C GLY A 7 10.26 0.14 -1.09
N MET A 8 10.09 -1.15 -0.89
CA MET A 8 11.17 -2.07 -0.51
C MET A 8 12.15 -2.28 -1.65
N THR A 9 13.45 -2.21 -1.34
CA THR A 9 14.53 -2.38 -2.33
C THR A 9 15.64 -3.32 -1.85
N LEU A 10 15.56 -3.79 -0.61
CA LEU A 10 16.56 -4.65 0.02
C LEU A 10 15.88 -5.95 0.50
N PRO A 11 16.27 -7.13 -0.05
CA PRO A 11 15.66 -8.42 0.33
C PRO A 11 15.76 -8.72 1.82
N GLU A 12 16.89 -8.38 2.45
CA GLU A 12 17.12 -8.59 3.87
C GLU A 12 16.15 -7.79 4.76
N GLN A 13 15.77 -6.58 4.31
CA GLN A 13 14.75 -5.80 5.02
C GLN A 13 13.36 -6.42 4.87
N VAL A 14 13.04 -7.05 3.73
CA VAL A 14 11.76 -7.75 3.54
C VAL A 14 11.65 -8.96 4.49
N LEU A 15 12.72 -9.73 4.64
CA LEU A 15 12.78 -10.85 5.59
C LEU A 15 12.59 -10.37 7.04
N ALA A 16 13.25 -9.27 7.40
CA ALA A 16 13.07 -8.68 8.72
C ALA A 16 11.65 -8.15 8.96
N LEU A 17 10.94 -7.65 7.92
CA LEU A 17 9.53 -7.28 8.01
C LEU A 17 8.63 -8.50 8.28
N ASP A 18 8.89 -9.62 7.61
CA ASP A 18 8.16 -10.88 7.83
C ASP A 18 8.31 -11.37 9.28
N GLU A 19 9.54 -11.32 9.83
CA GLU A 19 9.83 -11.64 11.23
C GLU A 19 9.11 -10.71 12.23
N MET A 20 8.92 -9.44 11.87
CA MET A 20 8.12 -8.49 12.67
C MET A 20 6.62 -8.75 12.54
N GLY A 21 6.22 -9.65 11.64
CA GLY A 21 4.83 -9.95 11.33
C GLY A 21 4.15 -8.86 10.52
N VAL A 22 4.87 -8.12 9.68
CA VAL A 22 4.27 -7.24 8.67
C VAL A 22 3.59 -8.10 7.62
N ASP A 23 2.39 -7.67 7.17
CA ASP A 23 1.54 -8.49 6.33
C ASP A 23 1.85 -8.37 4.84
N LEU A 24 2.29 -7.18 4.38
CA LEU A 24 2.52 -6.91 2.96
C LEU A 24 3.78 -6.06 2.75
N ALA A 25 4.55 -6.41 1.71
CA ALA A 25 5.70 -5.63 1.23
C ALA A 25 5.42 -5.09 -0.18
N GLY A 26 5.57 -3.77 -0.38
CA GLY A 26 5.35 -3.11 -1.65
C GLY A 26 6.65 -2.90 -2.43
N PHE A 27 6.66 -3.28 -3.71
CA PHE A 27 7.79 -3.18 -4.64
C PHE A 27 7.40 -2.30 -5.83
N ILE A 28 8.15 -1.22 -6.08
CA ILE A 28 7.78 -0.21 -7.07
C ILE A 28 8.43 -0.51 -8.41
N PHE A 29 7.61 -0.80 -9.42
CA PHE A 29 7.99 -1.06 -10.81
C PHE A 29 7.82 0.18 -11.70
N TYR A 30 8.00 1.37 -11.16
CA TYR A 30 7.95 2.63 -11.89
C TYR A 30 9.37 3.24 -12.02
N PRO A 31 9.97 3.28 -13.24
CA PRO A 31 11.37 3.67 -13.42
C PRO A 31 11.74 5.08 -12.92
N LYS A 32 10.77 5.99 -12.90
CA LYS A 32 10.99 7.37 -12.40
C LYS A 32 10.97 7.47 -10.86
N SER A 33 10.63 6.39 -10.17
CA SER A 33 10.64 6.37 -8.70
C SER A 33 12.06 6.18 -8.18
N PRO A 34 12.49 6.94 -7.15
CA PRO A 34 13.78 6.68 -6.47
C PRO A 34 13.79 5.32 -5.75
N ARG A 35 12.62 4.68 -5.59
CA ARG A 35 12.43 3.36 -5.00
C ARG A 35 12.21 2.26 -6.03
N TYR A 36 12.52 2.53 -7.30
CA TYR A 36 12.41 1.54 -8.38
C TYR A 36 13.28 0.32 -8.10
N ILE A 37 12.69 -0.88 -8.24
CA ILE A 37 13.39 -2.13 -7.90
C ILE A 37 14.09 -2.79 -9.09
N GLY A 38 13.78 -2.43 -10.33
CA GLY A 38 14.19 -3.16 -11.54
C GLY A 38 15.69 -3.45 -11.68
N HIS A 39 16.54 -2.69 -10.98
CA HIS A 39 17.99 -2.94 -10.95
C HIS A 39 18.51 -3.37 -9.56
N LYS A 40 17.63 -3.51 -8.56
CA LYS A 40 18.01 -3.76 -7.16
C LYS A 40 17.67 -5.20 -6.73
N ILE A 41 16.49 -5.68 -7.13
CA ILE A 41 16.02 -7.03 -6.83
C ILE A 41 15.66 -7.72 -8.14
N SER A 42 16.42 -8.75 -8.52
CA SER A 42 16.06 -9.59 -9.67
C SER A 42 14.88 -10.52 -9.36
N PRO A 43 14.17 -11.04 -10.40
CA PRO A 43 13.12 -12.03 -10.20
C PRO A 43 13.58 -13.25 -9.38
N GLU A 44 14.84 -13.72 -9.58
CA GLU A 44 15.41 -14.85 -8.83
C GLU A 44 15.55 -14.53 -7.35
N LYS A 45 16.07 -13.33 -7.01
CA LYS A 45 16.18 -12.88 -5.62
C LYS A 45 14.79 -12.71 -4.98
N MET A 46 13.81 -12.17 -5.74
CA MET A 46 12.44 -12.04 -5.24
C MET A 46 11.82 -13.40 -4.92
N ARG A 47 12.05 -14.42 -5.74
CA ARG A 47 11.58 -15.79 -5.50
C ARG A 47 12.23 -16.46 -4.28
N GLN A 48 13.42 -16.01 -3.88
CA GLN A 48 14.13 -16.50 -2.69
C GLN A 48 13.59 -15.90 -1.40
N ILE A 49 12.88 -14.76 -1.46
CA ILE A 49 12.18 -14.21 -0.30
C ILE A 49 11.02 -15.15 0.02
N LYS A 50 11.26 -16.01 1.01
CA LYS A 50 10.25 -16.93 1.56
C LYS A 50 9.72 -16.35 2.87
N GLY A 51 8.43 -16.50 3.12
CA GLY A 51 7.76 -16.00 4.31
C GLY A 51 6.25 -15.95 4.08
N ARG A 52 5.53 -15.39 5.04
CA ARG A 52 4.07 -15.15 4.94
C ARG A 52 3.75 -13.78 4.37
N ILE A 53 4.74 -12.90 4.27
CA ILE A 53 4.58 -11.53 3.79
C ILE A 53 4.14 -11.53 2.32
N ALA A 54 2.98 -10.94 2.02
CA ALA A 54 2.48 -10.82 0.66
C ALA A 54 3.27 -9.77 -0.14
N LYS A 55 3.58 -10.08 -1.39
CA LYS A 55 4.34 -9.23 -2.32
C LYS A 55 3.40 -8.41 -3.18
N VAL A 56 3.42 -7.10 -3.02
CA VAL A 56 2.58 -6.16 -3.77
C VAL A 56 3.42 -5.42 -4.80
N GLY A 57 3.17 -5.65 -6.08
CA GLY A 57 3.78 -4.85 -7.16
C GLY A 57 3.07 -3.52 -7.33
N VAL A 58 3.79 -2.41 -7.32
CA VAL A 58 3.24 -1.06 -7.52
C VAL A 58 3.62 -0.58 -8.91
N PHE A 59 2.61 -0.31 -9.73
CA PHE A 59 2.73 0.05 -11.14
C PHE A 59 2.12 1.42 -11.42
N VAL A 60 2.65 2.11 -12.41
CA VAL A 60 2.15 3.39 -12.89
C VAL A 60 2.10 3.36 -14.41
N ASN A 61 0.89 3.25 -14.97
CA ASN A 61 0.62 3.26 -16.42
C ASN A 61 1.48 2.27 -17.23
N MET A 62 1.80 1.11 -16.64
CA MET A 62 2.56 0.05 -17.33
C MET A 62 1.66 -0.66 -18.34
N PRO A 63 2.15 -0.96 -19.57
CA PRO A 63 1.39 -1.76 -20.54
C PRO A 63 1.01 -3.13 -19.96
N TYR A 64 -0.16 -3.63 -20.34
CA TYR A 64 -0.73 -4.85 -19.78
C TYR A 64 0.21 -6.07 -19.86
N ASP A 65 0.78 -6.32 -21.04
CA ASP A 65 1.62 -7.52 -21.27
C ASP A 65 2.92 -7.46 -20.43
N GLU A 66 3.49 -6.26 -20.28
CA GLU A 66 4.66 -6.02 -19.43
C GLU A 66 4.32 -6.19 -17.94
N LEU A 67 3.16 -5.68 -17.51
CA LEU A 67 2.67 -5.84 -16.14
C LEU A 67 2.47 -7.31 -15.81
N MET A 68 1.76 -8.06 -16.66
CA MET A 68 1.47 -9.47 -16.41
C MET A 68 2.74 -10.32 -16.41
N LYS A 69 3.67 -10.06 -17.33
CA LYS A 69 4.99 -10.68 -17.31
C LYS A 69 5.72 -10.41 -15.99
N THR A 70 5.69 -9.18 -15.52
CA THR A 70 6.32 -8.80 -14.24
C THR A 70 5.66 -9.51 -13.06
N VAL A 71 4.33 -9.61 -13.05
CA VAL A 71 3.58 -10.36 -12.00
C VAL A 71 4.06 -11.80 -11.92
N GLU A 72 4.19 -12.47 -13.07
CA GLU A 72 4.63 -13.87 -13.14
C GLU A 72 6.10 -14.02 -12.73
N GLU A 73 7.02 -13.24 -13.33
CA GLU A 73 8.45 -13.32 -13.09
C GLU A 73 8.81 -13.08 -11.61
N TYR A 74 8.19 -12.09 -10.99
CA TYR A 74 8.43 -11.72 -9.59
C TYR A 74 7.54 -12.47 -8.59
N ARG A 75 6.58 -13.28 -9.07
CA ARG A 75 5.60 -13.99 -8.24
C ARG A 75 4.90 -13.04 -7.27
N LEU A 76 4.28 -12.02 -7.82
CA LEU A 76 3.55 -11.03 -7.04
C LEU A 76 2.18 -11.58 -6.63
N ASP A 77 1.79 -11.35 -5.39
CA ASP A 77 0.50 -11.79 -4.85
C ASP A 77 -0.61 -10.79 -5.13
N MET A 78 -0.25 -9.50 -5.29
CA MET A 78 -1.18 -8.40 -5.53
C MET A 78 -0.54 -7.35 -6.44
N VAL A 79 -1.39 -6.62 -7.16
CA VAL A 79 -1.02 -5.48 -8.02
C VAL A 79 -1.69 -4.21 -7.49
N GLN A 80 -0.88 -3.19 -7.23
CA GLN A 80 -1.34 -1.84 -6.93
C GLN A 80 -1.17 -0.97 -8.17
N LEU A 81 -2.28 -0.53 -8.77
CA LEU A 81 -2.34 0.37 -9.92
C LEU A 81 -2.40 1.81 -9.41
N HIS A 82 -1.28 2.52 -9.51
CA HIS A 82 -1.07 3.83 -8.87
C HIS A 82 -1.00 4.98 -9.89
N GLY A 83 -1.26 4.70 -11.15
CA GLY A 83 -1.34 5.66 -12.25
C GLY A 83 -2.78 6.06 -12.59
N ASP A 84 -3.01 6.31 -13.87
CA ASP A 84 -4.29 6.72 -14.42
C ASP A 84 -4.95 5.57 -15.22
N GLU A 85 -4.69 4.32 -14.76
CA GLU A 85 -5.23 3.11 -15.39
C GLU A 85 -6.77 3.14 -15.39
N SER A 86 -7.38 2.86 -16.55
CA SER A 86 -8.83 2.88 -16.70
C SER A 86 -9.53 1.71 -15.99
N PRO A 87 -10.84 1.81 -15.69
CA PRO A 87 -11.61 0.69 -15.16
C PRO A 87 -11.49 -0.59 -16.00
N VAL A 88 -11.54 -0.47 -17.33
CA VAL A 88 -11.39 -1.62 -18.25
C VAL A 88 -10.00 -2.27 -18.11
N PHE A 89 -8.95 -1.48 -17.93
CA PHE A 89 -7.62 -2.00 -17.68
C PHE A 89 -7.56 -2.72 -16.33
N CYS A 90 -8.14 -2.12 -15.29
CA CYS A 90 -8.20 -2.71 -13.95
C CYS A 90 -8.92 -4.06 -13.98
N GLU A 91 -10.10 -4.14 -14.63
CA GLU A 91 -10.87 -5.37 -14.78
C GLU A 91 -10.08 -6.45 -15.52
N LYS A 92 -9.39 -6.10 -16.60
CA LYS A 92 -8.55 -7.04 -17.33
C LYS A 92 -7.44 -7.65 -16.45
N VAL A 93 -6.84 -6.87 -15.56
CA VAL A 93 -5.81 -7.34 -14.63
C VAL A 93 -6.43 -8.14 -13.47
N SER A 94 -7.58 -7.71 -12.93
CA SER A 94 -8.24 -8.36 -11.79
C SER A 94 -8.72 -9.78 -12.07
N ASN A 95 -8.90 -10.15 -13.33
CA ASN A 95 -9.20 -11.52 -13.74
C ASN A 95 -8.06 -12.53 -13.43
N TYR A 96 -6.86 -12.06 -13.13
CA TYR A 96 -5.66 -12.91 -12.95
C TYR A 96 -4.96 -12.71 -11.62
N VAL A 97 -5.04 -11.53 -11.05
CA VAL A 97 -4.35 -11.18 -9.80
C VAL A 97 -5.15 -10.13 -9.04
N THR A 98 -5.11 -10.16 -7.70
CA THR A 98 -5.79 -9.17 -6.86
C THR A 98 -5.32 -7.75 -7.16
N VAL A 99 -6.26 -6.85 -7.48
CA VAL A 99 -6.01 -5.47 -7.88
C VAL A 99 -6.41 -4.49 -6.78
N VAL A 100 -5.44 -3.65 -6.41
CA VAL A 100 -5.64 -2.46 -5.56
C VAL A 100 -5.54 -1.23 -6.44
N LYS A 101 -6.64 -0.49 -6.66
CA LYS A 101 -6.59 0.79 -7.38
C LYS A 101 -6.30 1.94 -6.42
N ALA A 102 -5.23 2.65 -6.65
CA ALA A 102 -4.87 3.82 -5.86
C ALA A 102 -5.56 5.09 -6.41
N PHE A 103 -6.14 5.87 -5.50
CA PHE A 103 -6.71 7.19 -5.72
C PHE A 103 -5.90 8.19 -4.92
N ARG A 104 -5.39 9.20 -5.61
CA ARG A 104 -4.64 10.31 -5.01
C ARG A 104 -5.64 11.41 -4.67
N LEU A 105 -5.80 11.68 -3.40
CA LEU A 105 -6.85 12.57 -2.88
C LEU A 105 -6.28 13.90 -2.40
N SER A 106 -7.05 14.95 -2.65
CA SER A 106 -7.01 16.23 -1.96
C SER A 106 -8.18 16.34 -0.98
N ASP A 107 -8.17 17.35 -0.10
CA ASP A 107 -9.16 17.48 0.98
C ASP A 107 -10.61 17.74 0.48
N ASN A 108 -10.79 18.10 -0.78
CA ASN A 108 -12.09 18.44 -1.37
C ASN A 108 -12.54 17.50 -2.49
N ASP A 109 -11.87 16.36 -2.69
CA ASP A 109 -12.20 15.47 -3.78
C ASP A 109 -13.52 14.73 -3.54
N PRO A 110 -14.37 14.56 -4.57
CA PRO A 110 -15.61 13.81 -4.48
C PRO A 110 -15.34 12.31 -4.54
N ILE A 111 -14.87 11.72 -3.43
CA ILE A 111 -14.36 10.34 -3.36
C ILE A 111 -15.35 9.32 -3.93
N GLU A 112 -16.62 9.40 -3.54
CA GLU A 112 -17.65 8.47 -4.01
C GLU A 112 -17.77 8.48 -5.54
N TRP A 113 -17.68 9.65 -6.15
CA TRP A 113 -17.72 9.78 -7.60
C TRP A 113 -16.46 9.22 -8.26
N MET A 114 -15.29 9.46 -7.66
CA MET A 114 -14.00 8.96 -8.18
C MET A 114 -13.93 7.44 -8.20
N VAL A 115 -14.42 6.77 -7.14
CA VAL A 115 -14.35 5.32 -7.03
C VAL A 115 -15.47 4.58 -7.78
N LYS A 116 -16.57 5.28 -8.10
CA LYS A 116 -17.78 4.68 -8.67
C LYS A 116 -17.52 3.82 -9.91
N SER A 117 -16.73 4.34 -10.86
CA SER A 117 -16.44 3.63 -12.12
C SER A 117 -15.48 2.45 -11.94
N TYR A 118 -14.82 2.33 -10.78
CA TYR A 118 -13.87 1.27 -10.47
C TYR A 118 -14.46 0.19 -9.55
N HIS A 119 -15.73 0.34 -9.14
CA HIS A 119 -16.32 -0.56 -8.14
C HIS A 119 -16.26 -2.03 -8.59
N ASP A 120 -16.67 -2.34 -9.80
CA ASP A 120 -16.74 -3.73 -10.30
C ASP A 120 -15.43 -4.20 -10.93
N SER A 121 -14.50 -3.29 -11.20
CA SER A 121 -13.27 -3.56 -11.93
C SER A 121 -12.03 -3.72 -11.05
N THR A 122 -12.16 -3.61 -9.72
CA THR A 122 -11.04 -3.73 -8.76
C THR A 122 -11.48 -4.47 -7.51
N ASP A 123 -10.53 -5.12 -6.84
CA ASP A 123 -10.82 -5.85 -5.59
C ASP A 123 -10.80 -4.92 -4.38
N MET A 124 -9.89 -3.95 -4.37
CA MET A 124 -9.67 -3.03 -3.26
C MET A 124 -9.32 -1.64 -3.76
N TYR A 125 -9.54 -0.65 -2.90
CA TYR A 125 -9.05 0.72 -3.12
C TYR A 125 -7.79 1.00 -2.29
N MET A 126 -7.05 2.02 -2.69
CA MET A 126 -6.07 2.68 -1.84
C MET A 126 -6.31 4.18 -1.91
N PHE A 127 -6.35 4.83 -0.75
CA PHE A 127 -6.40 6.28 -0.67
C PHE A 127 -5.04 6.81 -0.24
N ASP A 128 -4.44 7.65 -1.08
CA ASP A 128 -3.13 8.26 -0.89
C ASP A 128 -3.23 9.78 -1.05
N THR A 129 -2.26 10.51 -0.53
CA THR A 129 -2.20 11.96 -0.65
C THR A 129 -1.88 12.39 -2.07
N LEU A 130 -2.62 13.38 -2.60
CA LEU A 130 -2.25 14.03 -3.86
C LEU A 130 -0.93 14.77 -3.70
N GLY A 131 0.07 14.38 -4.48
CA GLY A 131 1.37 15.00 -4.54
C GLY A 131 1.75 15.46 -5.93
N ALA A 132 2.84 16.19 -6.07
CA ALA A 132 3.35 16.72 -7.36
C ALA A 132 3.84 15.63 -8.34
N GLY A 133 3.63 14.33 -8.04
CA GLY A 133 4.05 13.20 -8.86
C GLY A 133 3.53 11.86 -8.31
N TYR A 134 3.89 10.76 -8.98
CA TYR A 134 3.58 9.42 -8.50
C TYR A 134 4.57 9.00 -7.42
N GLY A 135 4.12 8.95 -6.14
CA GLY A 135 4.90 8.47 -5.01
C GLY A 135 4.94 9.45 -3.83
N GLY A 136 5.26 8.92 -2.66
CA GLY A 136 5.14 9.58 -1.36
C GLY A 136 5.82 10.94 -1.27
N THR A 137 5.01 11.99 -1.21
CA THR A 137 5.45 13.39 -1.06
C THR A 137 5.77 13.76 0.38
N GLY A 138 5.43 12.87 1.33
CA GLY A 138 5.53 13.13 2.76
C GLY A 138 4.54 14.16 3.29
N LYS A 139 3.63 14.70 2.45
CA LYS A 139 2.52 15.52 2.93
C LYS A 139 1.48 14.61 3.57
N LYS A 140 0.89 15.04 4.67
CA LYS A 140 -0.23 14.35 5.31
C LYS A 140 -1.52 14.69 4.58
N PHE A 141 -2.28 13.66 4.29
CA PHE A 141 -3.67 13.73 3.91
C PHE A 141 -4.53 13.74 5.18
N ASP A 142 -5.54 14.58 5.21
CA ASP A 142 -6.49 14.55 6.32
C ASP A 142 -7.46 13.38 6.14
N TRP A 143 -7.21 12.28 6.84
CA TRP A 143 -8.03 11.07 6.78
C TRP A 143 -9.49 11.30 7.19
N THR A 144 -9.80 12.43 7.85
CA THR A 144 -11.18 12.78 8.21
C THR A 144 -12.08 13.00 7.00
N VAL A 145 -11.51 13.31 5.84
CA VAL A 145 -12.23 13.41 4.56
C VAL A 145 -12.94 12.09 4.23
N LEU A 146 -12.32 10.95 4.52
CA LEU A 146 -12.91 9.63 4.31
C LEU A 146 -14.15 9.39 5.19
N LYS A 147 -14.23 10.02 6.37
CA LYS A 147 -15.38 9.90 7.27
C LYS A 147 -16.68 10.44 6.69
N LYS A 148 -16.59 11.34 5.72
CA LYS A 148 -17.74 11.99 5.05
C LYS A 148 -18.23 11.19 3.84
N SER A 149 -17.51 10.12 3.46
CA SER A 149 -17.77 9.36 2.25
C SER A 149 -18.28 7.96 2.57
N VAL A 150 -19.19 7.45 1.75
CA VAL A 150 -19.63 6.05 1.81
C VAL A 150 -18.66 5.23 0.97
N ILE A 151 -17.78 4.48 1.65
CA ILE A 151 -16.84 3.56 1.02
C ILE A 151 -17.35 2.14 1.27
N ASP A 152 -17.88 1.51 0.24
CA ASP A 152 -18.51 0.19 0.32
C ASP A 152 -17.53 -0.96 0.06
N LYS A 153 -16.32 -0.68 -0.43
CA LYS A 153 -15.24 -1.63 -0.69
C LYS A 153 -14.13 -1.51 0.36
N ILE A 154 -13.46 -2.64 0.63
CA ILE A 154 -12.26 -2.63 1.50
C ILE A 154 -11.13 -1.82 0.87
N TYR A 155 -10.30 -1.18 1.70
CA TYR A 155 -9.29 -0.27 1.21
C TYR A 155 -8.02 -0.21 2.06
N PHE A 156 -6.95 0.30 1.44
CA PHE A 156 -5.71 0.68 2.09
C PHE A 156 -5.73 2.18 2.41
N LEU A 157 -5.29 2.53 3.61
CA LEU A 157 -5.03 3.92 3.99
C LEU A 157 -3.55 4.21 3.84
N SER A 158 -3.21 5.20 3.01
CA SER A 158 -1.87 5.71 2.78
C SER A 158 -1.82 7.23 3.00
N GLY A 159 -0.72 7.87 2.67
CA GLY A 159 -0.62 9.32 2.67
C GLY A 159 -0.04 9.92 3.95
N GLY A 160 1.28 9.91 4.04
CA GLY A 160 2.03 10.63 5.07
C GLY A 160 1.95 10.07 6.48
N ILE A 161 1.54 8.79 6.63
CA ILE A 161 1.60 8.09 7.92
C ILE A 161 3.04 8.10 8.42
N GLU A 162 3.23 8.46 9.69
CA GLU A 162 4.53 8.61 10.31
C GLU A 162 4.54 8.06 11.76
N PRO A 163 5.71 7.81 12.36
CA PRO A 163 5.80 7.48 13.78
C PRO A 163 5.12 8.56 14.63
N GLY A 164 4.28 8.14 15.57
CA GLY A 164 3.44 9.02 16.38
C GLY A 164 1.99 9.14 15.92
N ASP A 165 1.62 8.52 14.79
CA ASP A 165 0.22 8.50 14.32
C ASP A 165 -0.59 7.33 14.91
N GLU A 166 0.00 6.49 15.76
CA GLU A 166 -0.61 5.26 16.24
C GLU A 166 -1.97 5.51 16.92
N GLU A 167 -2.05 6.53 17.79
CA GLU A 167 -3.29 6.88 18.49
C GLU A 167 -4.37 7.35 17.49
N LYS A 168 -4.01 8.24 16.55
CA LYS A 168 -4.94 8.74 15.52
C LYS A 168 -5.46 7.63 14.62
N LEU A 169 -4.60 6.68 14.26
CA LEU A 169 -4.99 5.52 13.49
C LEU A 169 -5.96 4.64 14.28
N ASN A 170 -5.69 4.42 15.56
CA ASN A 170 -6.56 3.65 16.44
C ASN A 170 -7.93 4.30 16.63
N GLU A 171 -8.00 5.64 16.70
CA GLU A 171 -9.26 6.36 16.70
C GLU A 171 -9.99 6.23 15.36
N PHE A 172 -9.27 6.36 14.25
CA PHE A 172 -9.83 6.21 12.92
C PHE A 172 -10.45 4.81 12.71
N PHE A 173 -9.85 3.75 13.26
CA PHE A 173 -10.39 2.40 13.18
C PHE A 173 -11.73 2.21 13.90
N LYS A 174 -12.02 3.01 14.91
CA LYS A 174 -13.30 2.96 15.64
C LYS A 174 -14.46 3.56 14.83
N GLU A 175 -14.15 4.37 13.83
CA GLU A 175 -15.13 5.02 12.98
C GLU A 175 -15.79 4.02 12.01
N PRO A 176 -17.02 4.29 11.54
CA PRO A 176 -17.69 3.41 10.57
C PRO A 176 -16.85 3.14 9.32
N VAL A 177 -16.15 4.14 8.79
CA VAL A 177 -15.25 4.01 7.63
C VAL A 177 -14.05 3.10 7.94
N GLY A 178 -13.57 3.09 9.16
CA GLY A 178 -12.48 2.23 9.61
C GLY A 178 -12.80 0.73 9.53
N LYS A 179 -14.09 0.35 9.57
CA LYS A 179 -14.52 -1.06 9.43
C LYS A 179 -14.18 -1.68 8.08
N LYS A 180 -14.01 -0.85 7.05
CA LYS A 180 -13.63 -1.28 5.70
C LYS A 180 -12.13 -1.19 5.46
N LEU A 181 -11.36 -0.72 6.42
CA LEU A 181 -9.92 -0.61 6.30
C LEU A 181 -9.27 -2.00 6.32
N PHE A 182 -8.63 -2.35 5.20
CA PHE A 182 -7.92 -3.61 5.03
C PHE A 182 -6.51 -3.54 5.63
N ALA A 183 -5.75 -2.49 5.30
CA ALA A 183 -4.40 -2.26 5.79
C ALA A 183 -4.02 -0.78 5.78
N ILE A 184 -3.06 -0.42 6.61
CA ILE A 184 -2.33 0.86 6.48
C ILE A 184 -1.08 0.66 5.64
N ASP A 185 -0.70 1.68 4.86
CA ASP A 185 0.48 1.67 4.00
C ASP A 185 1.49 2.73 4.43
N ILE A 186 2.64 2.29 4.92
CA ILE A 186 3.74 3.16 5.35
C ILE A 186 4.89 3.13 4.35
N ASN A 187 5.54 4.28 4.14
CA ASN A 187 6.64 4.38 3.18
C ASN A 187 7.71 5.40 3.62
N SER A 188 7.71 6.61 3.05
CA SER A 188 8.81 7.58 3.08
C SER A 188 9.18 8.09 4.49
N ARG A 189 8.23 8.20 5.40
CA ARG A 189 8.47 8.64 6.79
C ARG A 189 9.23 7.61 7.62
N PHE A 190 9.31 6.39 7.12
CA PHE A 190 10.00 5.26 7.74
C PHE A 190 11.30 4.90 7.02
N GLU A 191 11.94 5.86 6.35
CA GLU A 191 13.18 5.65 5.60
C GLU A 191 14.34 6.44 6.18
N VAL A 192 15.56 5.89 6.02
CA VAL A 192 16.82 6.60 6.19
C VAL A 192 17.26 7.24 4.86
N SER A 193 16.93 6.58 3.77
CA SER A 193 17.07 7.10 2.40
C SER A 193 16.06 6.40 1.49
N ALA A 194 15.76 6.95 0.32
CA ALA A 194 14.74 6.40 -0.58
C ALA A 194 14.97 4.91 -0.89
N GLY A 195 14.03 4.07 -0.49
CA GLY A 195 14.08 2.62 -0.65
C GLY A 195 14.84 1.86 0.46
N VAL A 196 15.40 2.54 1.45
CA VAL A 196 16.06 1.91 2.61
C VAL A 196 15.29 2.29 3.88
N LYS A 197 14.63 1.31 4.48
CA LYS A 197 13.82 1.55 5.68
C LYS A 197 14.69 1.71 6.93
N ASP A 198 14.25 2.61 7.81
CA ASP A 198 14.69 2.67 9.19
C ASP A 198 13.98 1.55 9.95
N MET A 199 14.63 0.40 10.04
CA MET A 199 14.03 -0.81 10.60
C MET A 199 13.68 -0.67 12.09
N GLU A 200 14.33 0.26 12.81
CA GLU A 200 14.00 0.53 14.21
C GLU A 200 12.68 1.30 14.32
N LYS A 201 12.48 2.33 13.48
CA LYS A 201 11.20 3.05 13.40
C LYS A 201 10.06 2.12 13.00
N VAL A 202 10.29 1.28 11.97
CA VAL A 202 9.30 0.31 11.52
C VAL A 202 8.93 -0.64 12.65
N ARG A 203 9.92 -1.22 13.35
CA ARG A 203 9.70 -2.16 14.46
C ARG A 203 8.88 -1.54 15.59
N LYS A 204 9.23 -0.32 16.01
CA LYS A 204 8.50 0.40 17.08
C LYS A 204 7.04 0.62 16.69
N PHE A 205 6.81 1.09 15.48
CA PHE A 205 5.47 1.36 14.96
C PHE A 205 4.63 0.09 14.83
N VAL A 206 5.17 -0.96 14.20
CA VAL A 206 4.48 -2.25 14.03
C VAL A 206 4.11 -2.85 15.38
N LYS A 207 5.02 -2.80 16.35
CA LYS A 207 4.76 -3.29 17.70
C LYS A 207 3.61 -2.52 18.36
N ALA A 208 3.67 -1.18 18.36
CA ALA A 208 2.63 -0.35 18.96
C ALA A 208 1.25 -0.62 18.35
N MET A 209 1.17 -0.75 17.01
CA MET A 209 -0.09 -1.02 16.33
C MET A 209 -0.64 -2.42 16.63
N LYS A 210 0.21 -3.42 16.85
CA LYS A 210 -0.22 -4.81 17.17
C LYS A 210 -0.58 -4.97 18.64
N ASP A 211 0.15 -4.34 19.56
CA ASP A 211 -0.14 -4.39 20.99
C ASP A 211 -1.52 -3.76 21.31
N GLU A 212 -1.89 -2.68 20.62
CA GLU A 212 -3.21 -2.08 20.74
C GLU A 212 -4.34 -2.97 20.20
N GLN A 213 -4.07 -3.74 19.14
CA GLN A 213 -5.06 -4.68 18.62
C GLN A 213 -5.27 -5.86 19.58
N ALA A 214 -4.19 -6.41 20.13
CA ALA A 214 -4.28 -7.52 21.09
C ALA A 214 -5.11 -7.17 22.34
N LYS A 215 -5.02 -5.91 22.82
CA LYS A 215 -5.87 -5.44 23.93
C LYS A 215 -7.36 -5.45 23.58
N LYS A 216 -7.73 -5.10 22.35
CA LYS A 216 -9.15 -5.07 21.90
C LYS A 216 -9.75 -6.46 21.67
N ASP A 217 -8.93 -7.43 21.30
CA ASP A 217 -9.39 -8.81 21.10
C ASP A 217 -9.60 -9.56 22.44
N THR A 218 -9.21 -8.92 23.56
CA THR A 218 -9.36 -9.45 24.93
C THR A 218 -10.45 -8.76 25.77
N GLU A 219 -11.06 -7.68 25.27
CA GLU A 219 -12.23 -7.01 25.83
C GLU A 219 -13.53 -7.44 25.14
#